data_d5e66c4df282c2f5a4a0efa0d955459d
#
_entry.id   d5e66c4df282c2f5a4a0efa0d955459d
#
_cell.length_a   1.000
_cell.length_b   1.000
_cell.length_c   1.000
_cell.angle_alpha   90.00
_cell.angle_beta   90.00
_cell.angle_gamma   90.00
#
_symmetry.space_group_name_H-M   'P 1'
#
loop_
_entity.id
_entity.type
_entity.pdbx_description
1 polymer ?
#
loop_
_entity_poly.entity_id
_entity_poly.type
_entity_poly.pdbx_seq_one_letter_code
_entity_poly.pdbx_strand_id
1 'polypeptide(L)'
;MFRRVATSFFRLSQQCGVQFRLVCTLERRRLLASVAGIQLGAATAVAISDKQLLKKPEWYQHAVLRLEKVLKKTSKYGYIESQEFLDEAYDVLLRVSDLENTEILWRLARVLVEKAELSKSEHEKEAFLKEAAEFSTKALAYEGATPSAGAHKWHAITLAKLAHYQKEDRQAEIREHLEKATQIDAADPHAWHLLEARGERRGSTQKH
;
A
#
# COMPACT_ATOMS: atom_id res chain seq x y z
N MET A 1 -34.68 9.40 55.31
CA MET A 1 -35.11 9.60 53.90
C MET A 1 -33.95 9.73 52.87
N PHE A 2 -32.69 9.40 53.23
CA PHE A 2 -31.51 9.59 52.38
C PHE A 2 -30.91 8.34 51.75
N ARG A 3 -31.47 7.14 52.01
CA ARG A 3 -30.90 5.87 51.48
C ARG A 3 -31.45 5.40 50.14
N ARG A 4 -32.54 6.00 49.63
CA ARG A 4 -33.15 5.60 48.32
C ARG A 4 -32.63 6.37 47.09
N VAL A 5 -31.96 7.49 47.28
CA VAL A 5 -31.49 8.35 46.20
C VAL A 5 -30.11 7.84 45.67
N ALA A 6 -29.27 7.27 46.54
CA ALA A 6 -27.92 6.81 46.15
C ALA A 6 -27.92 5.59 45.20
N THR A 7 -28.93 4.71 45.31
CA THR A 7 -29.03 3.50 44.47
C THR A 7 -29.49 3.77 43.03
N SER A 8 -30.26 4.85 42.83
CA SER A 8 -30.69 5.23 41.49
C SER A 8 -29.58 5.88 40.64
N PHE A 9 -28.68 6.63 41.27
CA PHE A 9 -27.54 7.24 40.58
C PHE A 9 -26.50 6.22 40.13
N PHE A 10 -26.28 5.17 40.94
CA PHE A 10 -25.32 4.13 40.60
C PHE A 10 -25.79 3.23 39.44
N ARG A 11 -27.11 2.99 39.31
CA ARG A 11 -27.67 2.24 38.17
C ARG A 11 -27.65 3.04 36.87
N LEU A 12 -27.82 4.37 36.89
CA LEU A 12 -27.74 5.23 35.73
C LEU A 12 -26.31 5.35 35.20
N SER A 13 -25.31 5.38 36.10
CA SER A 13 -23.89 5.45 35.67
C SER A 13 -23.40 4.14 35.04
N GLN A 14 -23.89 2.97 35.48
CA GLN A 14 -23.57 1.70 34.84
C GLN A 14 -24.24 1.51 33.48
N GLN A 15 -25.48 1.97 33.32
CA GLN A 15 -26.15 1.92 32.02
C GLN A 15 -25.52 2.87 31.00
N CYS A 16 -25.08 4.06 31.43
CA CYS A 16 -24.37 4.99 30.56
C CYS A 16 -23.00 4.46 30.12
N GLY A 17 -22.27 3.78 31.02
CA GLY A 17 -20.96 3.19 30.71
C GLY A 17 -21.03 2.04 29.70
N VAL A 18 -22.08 1.23 29.74
CA VAL A 18 -22.28 0.11 28.78
C VAL A 18 -22.77 0.63 27.42
N GLN A 19 -23.64 1.62 27.41
CA GLN A 19 -24.10 2.29 26.18
C GLN A 19 -22.94 3.03 25.47
N PHE A 20 -22.07 3.70 26.23
CA PHE A 20 -20.92 4.40 25.66
C PHE A 20 -19.87 3.45 25.07
N ARG A 21 -19.66 2.28 25.69
CA ARG A 21 -18.78 1.24 25.13
C ARG A 21 -19.36 0.59 23.87
N LEU A 22 -20.67 0.38 23.80
CA LEU A 22 -21.32 -0.17 22.60
C LEU A 22 -21.36 0.84 21.45
N VAL A 23 -21.59 2.12 21.74
CA VAL A 23 -21.56 3.18 20.74
C VAL A 23 -20.16 3.38 20.19
N CYS A 24 -19.12 3.41 21.05
CA CYS A 24 -17.73 3.51 20.58
C CYS A 24 -17.28 2.29 19.74
N THR A 25 -17.78 1.10 20.04
CA THR A 25 -17.47 -0.11 19.24
C THR A 25 -18.24 -0.16 17.93
N LEU A 26 -19.49 0.35 17.92
CA LEU A 26 -20.29 0.47 16.70
C LEU A 26 -19.80 1.59 15.79
N GLU A 27 -19.41 2.72 16.34
CA GLU A 27 -18.78 3.83 15.58
C GLU A 27 -17.41 3.40 15.01
N ARG A 28 -16.58 2.69 15.76
CA ARG A 28 -15.35 2.08 15.23
C ARG A 28 -15.64 1.10 14.09
N ARG A 29 -16.68 0.27 14.20
CA ARG A 29 -17.08 -0.63 13.10
C ARG A 29 -17.69 0.12 11.92
N ARG A 30 -18.41 1.22 12.13
CA ARG A 30 -18.95 2.06 11.05
C ARG A 30 -17.88 2.92 10.39
N LEU A 31 -16.90 3.43 11.14
CA LEU A 31 -15.73 4.11 10.58
C LEU A 31 -14.84 3.15 9.79
N LEU A 32 -14.72 1.88 10.21
CA LEU A 32 -14.05 0.84 9.43
C LEU A 32 -14.85 0.44 8.18
N ALA A 33 -16.18 0.53 8.19
CA ALA A 33 -17.03 0.18 7.05
C ALA A 33 -17.18 1.33 6.04
N SER A 34 -17.10 2.60 6.44
CA SER A 34 -17.23 3.75 5.52
C SER A 34 -15.91 4.13 4.81
N VAL A 35 -14.78 3.66 5.31
CA VAL A 35 -13.49 3.71 4.61
C VAL A 35 -13.29 2.49 3.69
N ALA A 36 -14.19 1.51 3.74
CA ALA A 36 -14.11 0.23 3.05
C ALA A 36 -14.31 0.30 1.51
N GLY A 37 -14.61 1.46 0.94
CA GLY A 37 -14.74 1.61 -0.52
C GLY A 37 -13.41 1.65 -1.27
N ILE A 38 -12.28 1.98 -0.59
CA ILE A 38 -10.96 2.15 -1.23
C ILE A 38 -9.84 1.39 -0.49
N GLN A 39 -10.10 0.82 0.71
CA GLN A 39 -9.08 0.26 1.59
C GLN A 39 -9.28 -1.21 1.99
N LEU A 40 -10.12 -1.97 1.29
CA LEU A 40 -10.27 -3.42 1.57
C LEU A 40 -8.95 -4.20 1.41
N GLY A 41 -8.00 -3.69 0.60
CA GLY A 41 -6.67 -4.28 0.46
C GLY A 41 -5.78 -4.12 1.70
N ALA A 42 -5.83 -2.98 2.39
CA ALA A 42 -4.92 -2.70 3.50
C ALA A 42 -5.33 -3.41 4.81
N ALA A 43 -6.64 -3.53 5.08
CA ALA A 43 -7.14 -4.20 6.28
C ALA A 43 -6.99 -5.73 6.22
N THR A 44 -6.97 -6.32 5.03
CA THR A 44 -6.75 -7.76 4.84
C THR A 44 -5.28 -8.14 4.82
N ALA A 45 -4.37 -7.19 4.58
CA ALA A 45 -2.93 -7.43 4.55
C ALA A 45 -2.38 -7.93 5.89
N VAL A 46 -3.05 -7.64 7.00
CA VAL A 46 -2.60 -8.04 8.35
C VAL A 46 -3.77 -8.62 9.14
N ALA A 47 -4.39 -9.68 8.65
CA ALA A 47 -5.36 -10.48 9.42
C ALA A 47 -4.67 -11.40 10.43
N ILE A 48 -3.63 -10.91 11.11
CA ILE A 48 -3.03 -11.60 12.26
C ILE A 48 -3.88 -11.24 13.48
N SER A 49 -4.44 -12.25 14.14
CA SER A 49 -5.13 -12.01 15.41
C SER A 49 -4.14 -11.50 16.47
N ASP A 50 -4.62 -10.67 17.43
CA ASP A 50 -3.78 -10.14 18.51
C ASP A 50 -3.00 -11.24 19.24
N LYS A 51 -3.62 -12.42 19.40
CA LYS A 51 -2.97 -13.59 20.01
C LYS A 51 -1.82 -14.16 19.18
N GLN A 52 -1.90 -14.08 17.86
CA GLN A 52 -0.82 -14.52 16.96
C GLN A 52 0.27 -13.46 16.89
N LEU A 53 -0.10 -12.17 16.89
CA LEU A 53 0.84 -11.08 16.91
C LEU A 53 1.72 -11.09 18.18
N LEU A 54 1.13 -11.34 19.34
CA LEU A 54 1.87 -11.44 20.61
C LEU A 54 2.89 -12.59 20.65
N LYS A 55 2.78 -13.60 19.76
CA LYS A 55 3.76 -14.69 19.64
C LYS A 55 4.93 -14.35 18.73
N LYS A 56 4.83 -13.27 17.96
CA LYS A 56 5.90 -12.81 17.06
C LYS A 56 6.93 -12.00 17.85
N PRO A 57 8.19 -11.90 17.39
CA PRO A 57 9.22 -11.07 18.02
C PRO A 57 8.76 -9.61 18.14
N GLU A 58 9.28 -8.88 19.12
CA GLU A 58 8.93 -7.47 19.35
C GLU A 58 9.13 -6.60 18.11
N TRP A 59 10.24 -6.79 17.38
CA TRP A 59 10.49 -6.04 16.14
C TRP A 59 9.38 -6.24 15.10
N TYR A 60 8.78 -7.44 15.01
CA TYR A 60 7.66 -7.72 14.12
C TYR A 60 6.39 -7.01 14.59
N GLN A 61 6.10 -7.09 15.89
CA GLN A 61 4.97 -6.39 16.49
C GLN A 61 5.04 -4.88 16.25
N HIS A 62 6.24 -4.27 16.43
CA HIS A 62 6.47 -2.86 16.13
C HIS A 62 6.30 -2.53 14.63
N ALA A 63 6.72 -3.40 13.74
CA ALA A 63 6.52 -3.22 12.31
C ALA A 63 5.03 -3.21 11.95
N VAL A 64 4.24 -4.15 12.48
CA VAL A 64 2.79 -4.20 12.26
C VAL A 64 2.08 -2.95 12.79
N LEU A 65 2.47 -2.42 13.94
CA LEU A 65 1.90 -1.18 14.49
C LEU A 65 2.18 0.04 13.61
N ARG A 66 3.33 0.07 12.93
CA ARG A 66 3.69 1.15 12.00
C ARG A 66 3.12 0.97 10.60
N LEU A 67 2.77 -0.25 10.25
CA LEU A 67 2.35 -0.64 8.91
C LEU A 67 1.14 0.18 8.43
N GLU A 68 0.14 0.43 9.26
CA GLU A 68 -1.03 1.22 8.89
C GLU A 68 -0.66 2.64 8.40
N LYS A 69 0.26 3.31 9.10
CA LYS A 69 0.77 4.63 8.71
C LYS A 69 1.48 4.58 7.35
N VAL A 70 2.32 3.56 7.16
CA VAL A 70 3.06 3.35 5.91
C VAL A 70 2.10 3.06 4.76
N LEU A 71 1.16 2.12 4.93
CA LEU A 71 0.15 1.78 3.92
C LEU A 71 -0.69 3.00 3.52
N LYS A 72 -1.12 3.80 4.49
CA LYS A 72 -1.90 5.01 4.25
C LYS A 72 -1.13 6.05 3.43
N LYS A 73 0.15 6.26 3.73
CA LYS A 73 0.99 7.24 3.01
C LYS A 73 1.34 6.73 1.60
N THR A 74 1.68 5.44 1.47
CA THR A 74 1.99 4.81 0.19
C THR A 74 0.75 4.49 -0.67
N SER A 75 -0.46 4.72 -0.20
CA SER A 75 -1.69 4.63 -1.01
C SER A 75 -2.07 5.95 -1.68
N LYS A 76 -1.43 7.06 -1.32
CA LYS A 76 -1.67 8.36 -1.97
C LYS A 76 -1.04 8.38 -3.37
N TYR A 77 -1.66 9.11 -4.28
CA TYR A 77 -1.07 9.39 -5.59
C TYR A 77 0.13 10.35 -5.46
N GLY A 78 1.04 10.26 -6.41
CA GLY A 78 2.25 11.10 -6.44
C GLY A 78 3.45 10.47 -5.72
N TYR A 79 4.62 11.01 -5.99
CA TYR A 79 5.88 10.54 -5.43
C TYR A 79 6.09 11.05 -3.99
N ILE A 80 6.89 10.31 -3.23
CA ILE A 80 7.27 10.65 -1.84
C ILE A 80 8.71 11.17 -1.88
N GLU A 81 8.90 12.43 -1.51
CA GLU A 81 10.22 13.10 -1.56
C GLU A 81 10.99 13.00 -0.23
N SER A 82 10.41 12.40 0.80
CA SER A 82 11.03 12.27 2.11
C SER A 82 11.86 11.00 2.20
N GLN A 83 13.19 11.14 2.16
CA GLN A 83 14.13 10.03 2.34
C GLN A 83 13.89 9.28 3.66
N GLU A 84 13.74 10.00 4.77
CA GLU A 84 13.50 9.42 6.09
C GLU A 84 12.24 8.55 6.12
N PHE A 85 11.18 9.01 5.44
CA PHE A 85 9.96 8.21 5.36
C PHE A 85 10.15 6.99 4.45
N LEU A 86 10.87 7.10 3.35
CA LEU A 86 11.13 5.97 2.47
C LEU A 86 11.97 4.91 3.17
N ASP A 87 12.95 5.31 4.00
CA ASP A 87 13.75 4.40 4.81
C ASP A 87 12.89 3.71 5.88
N GLU A 88 12.05 4.46 6.61
CA GLU A 88 11.07 3.89 7.56
C GLU A 88 10.12 2.91 6.86
N ALA A 89 9.60 3.31 5.70
CA ALA A 89 8.65 2.50 4.95
C ALA A 89 9.28 1.21 4.42
N TYR A 90 10.51 1.28 3.91
CA TYR A 90 11.26 0.12 3.47
C TYR A 90 11.46 -0.88 4.61
N ASP A 91 11.98 -0.41 5.75
CA ASP A 91 12.21 -1.26 6.93
C ASP A 91 10.91 -1.96 7.41
N VAL A 92 9.83 -1.20 7.52
CA VAL A 92 8.54 -1.73 7.97
C VAL A 92 7.97 -2.75 6.99
N LEU A 93 7.94 -2.43 5.69
CA LEU A 93 7.36 -3.32 4.67
C LEU A 93 8.21 -4.57 4.47
N LEU A 94 9.54 -4.46 4.50
CA LEU A 94 10.44 -5.59 4.37
C LEU A 94 10.26 -6.60 5.52
N ARG A 95 10.09 -6.11 6.75
CA ARG A 95 9.88 -6.96 7.94
C ARG A 95 8.60 -7.77 7.91
N VAL A 96 7.60 -7.34 7.14
CA VAL A 96 6.31 -8.03 6.99
C VAL A 96 6.13 -8.62 5.59
N SER A 97 7.16 -8.64 4.76
CA SER A 97 7.11 -9.17 3.39
C SER A 97 6.93 -10.68 3.34
N ASP A 98 7.20 -11.39 4.46
CA ASP A 98 6.93 -12.82 4.64
C ASP A 98 5.44 -13.17 4.55
N LEU A 99 4.55 -12.18 4.67
CA LEU A 99 3.11 -12.38 4.48
C LEU A 99 2.71 -12.64 3.03
N GLU A 100 3.64 -12.48 2.07
CA GLU A 100 3.43 -12.73 0.63
C GLU A 100 2.15 -12.07 0.09
N ASN A 101 1.83 -10.89 0.60
CA ASN A 101 0.62 -10.17 0.27
C ASN A 101 0.89 -9.15 -0.83
N THR A 102 0.11 -9.21 -1.91
CA THR A 102 0.19 -8.29 -3.05
C THR A 102 0.25 -6.82 -2.63
N GLU A 103 -0.58 -6.42 -1.65
CA GLU A 103 -0.66 -5.02 -1.18
C GLU A 103 0.59 -4.55 -0.42
N ILE A 104 1.32 -5.46 0.22
CA ILE A 104 2.61 -5.18 0.85
C ILE A 104 3.71 -5.15 -0.21
N LEU A 105 3.76 -6.15 -1.06
CA LEU A 105 4.84 -6.35 -2.03
C LEU A 105 4.92 -5.23 -3.07
N TRP A 106 3.79 -4.78 -3.64
CA TRP A 106 3.85 -3.68 -4.61
C TRP A 106 4.21 -2.32 -3.96
N ARG A 107 3.83 -2.12 -2.67
CA ARG A 107 4.25 -0.93 -1.94
C ARG A 107 5.74 -0.94 -1.62
N LEU A 108 6.29 -2.11 -1.34
CA LEU A 108 7.74 -2.28 -1.18
C LEU A 108 8.48 -1.97 -2.49
N ALA A 109 7.98 -2.49 -3.62
CA ALA A 109 8.51 -2.14 -4.94
C ALA A 109 8.41 -0.63 -5.21
N ARG A 110 7.29 0.02 -4.88
CA ARG A 110 7.12 1.47 -4.96
C ARG A 110 8.17 2.21 -4.17
N VAL A 111 8.36 1.86 -2.89
CA VAL A 111 9.33 2.52 -2.02
C VAL A 111 10.74 2.42 -2.61
N LEU A 112 11.12 1.28 -3.14
CA LEU A 112 12.42 1.06 -3.78
C LEU A 112 12.58 1.92 -5.04
N VAL A 113 11.55 2.03 -5.87
CA VAL A 113 11.55 2.92 -7.06
C VAL A 113 11.73 4.37 -6.62
N GLU A 114 11.01 4.82 -5.61
CA GLU A 114 11.12 6.19 -5.11
C GLU A 114 12.48 6.45 -4.42
N LYS A 115 13.07 5.47 -3.74
CA LYS A 115 14.47 5.54 -3.23
C LYS A 115 15.46 5.66 -4.37
N ALA A 116 15.27 4.92 -5.46
CA ALA A 116 16.11 5.04 -6.65
C ALA A 116 16.07 6.46 -7.24
N GLU A 117 14.89 7.12 -7.27
CA GLU A 117 14.77 8.50 -7.75
C GLU A 117 15.56 9.50 -6.88
N LEU A 118 15.60 9.29 -5.57
CA LEU A 118 16.30 10.17 -4.64
C LEU A 118 17.81 9.87 -4.54
N SER A 119 18.26 8.68 -4.96
CA SER A 119 19.68 8.33 -4.95
C SER A 119 20.46 9.17 -5.96
N LYS A 120 21.69 9.53 -5.61
CA LYS A 120 22.65 10.22 -6.49
C LYS A 120 23.58 9.24 -7.22
N SER A 121 23.62 7.99 -6.80
CA SER A 121 24.49 6.96 -7.34
C SER A 121 23.75 6.11 -8.37
N GLU A 122 24.22 6.08 -9.60
CA GLU A 122 23.62 5.24 -10.66
C GLU A 122 23.67 3.75 -10.30
N HIS A 123 24.72 3.30 -9.62
CA HIS A 123 24.83 1.93 -9.15
C HIS A 123 23.76 1.59 -8.09
N GLU A 124 23.50 2.51 -7.14
CA GLU A 124 22.42 2.33 -6.15
C GLU A 124 21.04 2.37 -6.81
N LYS A 125 20.81 3.28 -7.76
CA LYS A 125 19.56 3.33 -8.53
C LYS A 125 19.28 2.00 -9.20
N GLU A 126 20.25 1.46 -9.91
CA GLU A 126 20.10 0.18 -10.59
C GLU A 126 19.84 -0.97 -9.59
N ALA A 127 20.53 -0.99 -8.45
CA ALA A 127 20.32 -1.98 -7.40
C ALA A 127 18.89 -1.93 -6.84
N PHE A 128 18.41 -0.74 -6.46
CA PHE A 128 17.05 -0.55 -6.00
C PHE A 128 15.99 -0.94 -7.05
N LEU A 129 16.22 -0.63 -8.31
CA LEU A 129 15.29 -0.98 -9.39
C LEU A 129 15.24 -2.49 -9.66
N LYS A 130 16.37 -3.20 -9.54
CA LYS A 130 16.41 -4.67 -9.64
C LYS A 130 15.61 -5.30 -8.51
N GLU A 131 15.85 -4.85 -7.28
CA GLU A 131 15.10 -5.33 -6.11
C GLU A 131 13.60 -5.01 -6.23
N ALA A 132 13.25 -3.80 -6.70
CA ALA A 132 11.87 -3.42 -6.98
C ALA A 132 11.20 -4.33 -8.02
N ALA A 133 11.95 -4.75 -9.06
CA ALA A 133 11.43 -5.67 -10.07
C ALA A 133 11.10 -7.05 -9.47
N GLU A 134 11.94 -7.56 -8.56
CA GLU A 134 11.67 -8.82 -7.87
C GLU A 134 10.39 -8.73 -7.03
N PHE A 135 10.22 -7.68 -6.22
CA PHE A 135 9.04 -7.51 -5.40
C PHE A 135 7.78 -7.24 -6.23
N SER A 136 7.86 -6.45 -7.29
CA SER A 136 6.70 -6.20 -8.15
C SER A 136 6.26 -7.44 -8.92
N THR A 137 7.19 -8.28 -9.37
CA THR A 137 6.90 -9.57 -9.99
C THR A 137 6.23 -10.53 -8.98
N LYS A 138 6.76 -10.60 -7.76
CA LYS A 138 6.13 -11.37 -6.67
C LYS A 138 4.71 -10.85 -6.37
N ALA A 139 4.52 -9.52 -6.35
CA ALA A 139 3.20 -8.93 -6.11
C ALA A 139 2.16 -9.41 -7.13
N LEU A 140 2.53 -9.48 -8.40
CA LEU A 140 1.65 -10.02 -9.45
C LEU A 140 1.42 -11.53 -9.32
N ALA A 141 2.44 -12.29 -8.90
CA ALA A 141 2.31 -13.73 -8.68
C ALA A 141 1.36 -14.09 -7.53
N TYR A 142 1.26 -13.21 -6.53
CA TYR A 142 0.35 -13.38 -5.38
C TYR A 142 -1.00 -12.67 -5.56
N GLU A 143 -1.30 -12.11 -6.73
CA GLU A 143 -2.63 -11.59 -7.01
C GLU A 143 -3.68 -12.70 -6.91
N GLY A 144 -4.69 -12.46 -6.07
CA GLY A 144 -5.83 -13.37 -5.93
C GLY A 144 -6.93 -13.09 -6.95
N ALA A 145 -8.15 -13.44 -6.59
CA ALA A 145 -9.34 -13.21 -7.41
C ALA A 145 -9.63 -11.71 -7.67
N THR A 146 -9.10 -10.82 -6.82
CA THR A 146 -9.25 -9.36 -6.96
C THR A 146 -7.91 -8.77 -7.38
N PRO A 147 -7.75 -8.35 -8.66
CA PRO A 147 -6.53 -7.74 -9.15
C PRO A 147 -6.24 -6.39 -8.47
N SER A 148 -4.96 -6.04 -8.33
CA SER A 148 -4.51 -4.79 -7.70
C SER A 148 -4.00 -3.79 -8.73
N ALA A 149 -4.71 -2.68 -8.92
CA ALA A 149 -4.25 -1.58 -9.77
C ALA A 149 -2.85 -1.08 -9.38
N GLY A 150 -2.57 -1.04 -8.06
CA GLY A 150 -1.26 -0.66 -7.53
C GLY A 150 -0.15 -1.60 -7.97
N ALA A 151 -0.38 -2.93 -7.95
CA ALA A 151 0.60 -3.92 -8.37
C ALA A 151 0.95 -3.75 -9.85
N HIS A 152 -0.04 -3.67 -10.73
CA HIS A 152 0.18 -3.47 -12.16
C HIS A 152 0.86 -2.13 -12.47
N LYS A 153 0.40 -1.03 -11.87
CA LYS A 153 1.00 0.30 -12.06
C LYS A 153 2.48 0.32 -11.67
N TRP A 154 2.80 -0.12 -10.45
CA TRP A 154 4.17 -0.05 -9.97
C TRP A 154 5.09 -1.07 -10.61
N HIS A 155 4.58 -2.21 -11.06
CA HIS A 155 5.32 -3.11 -11.93
C HIS A 155 5.69 -2.45 -13.26
N ALA A 156 4.73 -1.82 -13.95
CA ALA A 156 4.98 -1.09 -15.19
C ALA A 156 6.01 0.05 -15.02
N ILE A 157 5.91 0.83 -13.92
CA ILE A 157 6.87 1.89 -13.60
C ILE A 157 8.28 1.30 -13.39
N THR A 158 8.36 0.22 -12.63
CA THR A 158 9.64 -0.47 -12.35
C THR A 158 10.30 -0.96 -13.63
N LEU A 159 9.54 -1.65 -14.49
CA LEU A 159 10.04 -2.11 -15.79
C LEU A 159 10.50 -0.95 -16.68
N ALA A 160 9.74 0.14 -16.69
CA ALA A 160 10.08 1.31 -17.50
C ALA A 160 11.40 1.96 -17.11
N LYS A 161 11.69 2.00 -15.80
CA LYS A 161 12.94 2.55 -15.27
C LYS A 161 14.10 1.56 -15.44
N LEU A 162 13.88 0.28 -15.18
CA LEU A 162 14.89 -0.74 -15.32
C LEU A 162 15.32 -0.97 -16.78
N ALA A 163 14.38 -0.86 -17.74
CA ALA A 163 14.66 -0.98 -19.17
C ALA A 163 15.70 0.04 -19.65
N HIS A 164 15.80 1.21 -18.99
CA HIS A 164 16.83 2.20 -19.29
C HIS A 164 18.24 1.67 -19.02
N TYR A 165 18.42 0.90 -17.96
CA TYR A 165 19.71 0.29 -17.58
C TYR A 165 20.01 -0.96 -18.38
N GLN A 166 19.00 -1.79 -18.66
CA GLN A 166 19.13 -3.07 -19.36
C GLN A 166 19.14 -2.92 -20.88
N LYS A 167 18.79 -1.74 -21.42
CA LYS A 167 18.64 -1.49 -22.86
C LYS A 167 17.65 -2.44 -23.54
N GLU A 168 16.65 -2.89 -22.80
CA GLU A 168 15.61 -3.79 -23.27
C GLU A 168 14.38 -3.01 -23.74
N ASP A 169 13.76 -3.47 -24.84
CA ASP A 169 12.47 -2.90 -25.28
C ASP A 169 11.32 -3.69 -24.64
N ARG A 170 10.76 -3.15 -23.56
CA ARG A 170 9.61 -3.69 -22.84
C ARG A 170 8.35 -2.85 -23.01
N GLN A 171 8.25 -2.04 -24.08
CA GLN A 171 7.15 -1.08 -24.23
C GLN A 171 5.77 -1.76 -24.29
N ALA A 172 5.67 -2.93 -24.91
CA ALA A 172 4.41 -3.65 -25.00
C ALA A 172 3.94 -4.15 -23.62
N GLU A 173 4.82 -4.77 -22.85
CA GLU A 173 4.56 -5.28 -21.49
C GLU A 173 4.18 -4.14 -20.54
N ILE A 174 4.95 -3.04 -20.55
CA ILE A 174 4.68 -1.87 -19.72
C ILE A 174 3.30 -1.29 -20.03
N ARG A 175 2.94 -1.21 -21.32
CA ARG A 175 1.65 -0.69 -21.75
C ARG A 175 0.51 -1.60 -21.27
N GLU A 176 0.63 -2.90 -21.44
CA GLU A 176 -0.36 -3.87 -20.99
C GLU A 176 -0.67 -3.71 -19.49
N HIS A 177 0.37 -3.60 -18.67
CA HIS A 177 0.19 -3.41 -17.23
C HIS A 177 -0.42 -2.05 -16.88
N LEU A 178 -0.10 -0.96 -17.59
CA LEU A 178 -0.74 0.34 -17.38
C LEU A 178 -2.22 0.31 -17.79
N GLU A 179 -2.56 -0.31 -18.92
CA GLU A 179 -3.94 -0.48 -19.36
C GLU A 179 -4.73 -1.29 -18.33
N LYS A 180 -4.17 -2.37 -17.80
CA LYS A 180 -4.80 -3.16 -16.75
C LYS A 180 -4.98 -2.36 -15.45
N ALA A 181 -3.99 -1.58 -15.04
CA ALA A 181 -4.12 -0.71 -13.88
C ALA A 181 -5.26 0.30 -14.03
N THR A 182 -5.40 0.95 -15.20
CA THR A 182 -6.48 1.92 -15.47
C THR A 182 -7.85 1.26 -15.59
N GLN A 183 -7.94 0.00 -16.00
CA GLN A 183 -9.19 -0.77 -16.00
C GLN A 183 -9.64 -1.12 -14.58
N ILE A 184 -8.71 -1.40 -13.66
CA ILE A 184 -9.00 -1.74 -12.26
C ILE A 184 -9.33 -0.47 -11.46
N ASP A 185 -8.55 0.59 -11.63
CA ASP A 185 -8.75 1.89 -10.98
C ASP A 185 -8.75 3.02 -12.02
N ALA A 186 -9.93 3.29 -12.56
CA ALA A 186 -10.13 4.36 -13.54
C ALA A 186 -9.97 5.77 -12.95
N ALA A 187 -9.92 5.92 -11.63
CA ALA A 187 -9.75 7.19 -10.95
C ALA A 187 -8.28 7.55 -10.69
N ASP A 188 -7.32 6.65 -10.97
CA ASP A 188 -5.89 6.93 -10.79
C ASP A 188 -5.32 7.83 -11.90
N PRO A 189 -5.11 9.15 -11.65
CA PRO A 189 -4.62 10.07 -12.67
C PRO A 189 -3.19 9.77 -13.07
N HIS A 190 -2.38 9.17 -12.19
CA HIS A 190 -0.99 8.86 -12.47
C HIS A 190 -0.85 7.70 -13.48
N ALA A 191 -1.68 6.66 -13.36
CA ALA A 191 -1.70 5.56 -14.30
C ALA A 191 -2.11 6.04 -15.71
N TRP A 192 -3.14 6.88 -15.81
CA TRP A 192 -3.58 7.49 -17.07
C TRP A 192 -2.49 8.34 -17.70
N HIS A 193 -1.87 9.25 -16.95
CA HIS A 193 -0.79 10.09 -17.47
C HIS A 193 0.40 9.27 -18.03
N LEU A 194 0.78 8.19 -17.34
CA LEU A 194 1.85 7.30 -17.80
C LEU A 194 1.47 6.56 -19.08
N LEU A 195 0.20 6.17 -19.23
CA LEU A 195 -0.30 5.49 -20.42
C LEU A 195 -0.34 6.44 -21.63
N GLU A 196 -0.85 7.66 -21.46
CA GLU A 196 -0.92 8.70 -22.49
C GLU A 196 0.48 9.09 -23.00
N ALA A 197 1.42 9.38 -22.10
CA ALA A 197 2.80 9.71 -22.45
C ALA A 197 3.50 8.64 -23.30
N ARG A 198 3.03 7.38 -23.24
CA ARG A 198 3.54 6.27 -24.07
C ARG A 198 2.78 6.13 -25.39
N GLY A 199 1.52 6.56 -25.44
CA GLY A 199 0.72 6.62 -26.66
C GLY A 199 1.25 7.68 -27.65
N GLU A 200 1.59 8.85 -27.14
CA GLU A 200 2.13 9.95 -27.96
C GLU A 200 3.48 9.62 -28.60
N ARG A 201 4.36 8.90 -27.91
CA ARG A 201 5.66 8.48 -28.46
C ARG A 201 5.53 7.55 -29.68
N ARG A 202 4.48 6.75 -29.79
CA ARG A 202 4.23 5.92 -30.98
C ARG A 202 3.82 6.77 -32.22
N GLY A 203 3.11 7.86 -31.98
CA GLY A 203 2.70 8.77 -33.07
C GLY A 203 3.85 9.58 -33.67
N SER A 204 4.92 9.83 -32.89
CA SER A 204 6.08 10.62 -33.39
C SER A 204 7.12 9.79 -34.15
N THR A 205 7.18 8.46 -33.91
CA THR A 205 8.10 7.57 -34.63
C THR A 205 7.59 7.07 -35.98
N GLN A 206 6.32 7.31 -36.34
CA GLN A 206 5.72 6.91 -37.62
C GLN A 206 5.72 8.05 -38.68
N LYS A 207 6.36 9.19 -38.42
CA LYS A 207 6.41 10.34 -39.32
C LYS A 207 7.81 10.60 -39.89
N HIS A 208 8.64 9.59 -40.06
CA HIS A 208 9.90 9.70 -40.81
C HIS A 208 10.05 8.57 -41.81
#